data_bca86063da1e7d205fe6f8f96a53e145
#
_entry.id   bca86063da1e7d205fe6f8f96a53e145
#
_cell.length_a   1.000
_cell.length_b   1.000
_cell.length_c   1.000
_cell.angle_alpha   90.00
_cell.angle_beta   90.00
_cell.angle_gamma   90.00
#
_symmetry.space_group_name_H-M   'P 1'
#
loop_
_entity.id
_entity.type
_entity.pdbx_description
1 polymer ?
#
loop_
_entity_poly.entity_id
_entity_poly.type
_entity_poly.pdbx_seq_one_letter_code
_entity_poly.pdbx_strand_id
1 'polypeptide(L)'
;MEKLVTAVGAMSGTSLDGVDVAEITTDGQKIASFGASAYHPYSAADHNILSLVLGKWPEEQGLETARGLIHQRHLEAYQMLDAAELYGFHGQTLAHDPRGRGTHQLGDGHVLAQRLGKPVVWDFRSKDVALGGQGAPLAPFFHFACAQWAGLNTPVAFLNLGGVGNLTWLNPSCAAPEEKAALLAFDTGPANAPLNDLMHHRLGQPVDQEGRLATTGQVDPKLLSRWKMHPYFFQNVPKSLDRDAFSAELAELADMSLPDALATAVGFAAFGVAEAVERCPIAPAALYLCGGGRHNLALCDAICAQVACPVQPVEAIGLNGDMLEAQAFAYLAVRVLRGLPISAPMTTGVSQPISGGRIAGLDF
;
A
#
# COMPACT_ATOMS: atom_id res chain seq x y z
N MET A 1 -29.19 6.85 -8.11
CA MET A 1 -27.97 5.99 -7.99
C MET A 1 -27.16 6.23 -9.24
N GLU A 2 -25.89 6.53 -9.09
CA GLU A 2 -24.98 6.63 -10.24
C GLU A 2 -24.81 5.24 -10.90
N LYS A 3 -24.52 5.23 -12.20
CA LYS A 3 -24.34 3.97 -12.96
C LYS A 3 -23.15 3.20 -12.40
N LEU A 4 -23.34 1.91 -12.09
CA LEU A 4 -22.23 1.02 -11.73
C LEU A 4 -21.27 0.83 -12.93
N VAL A 5 -20.00 0.73 -12.64
CA VAL A 5 -18.91 0.50 -13.60
C VAL A 5 -18.14 -0.73 -13.15
N THR A 6 -17.92 -1.66 -14.06
CA THR A 6 -16.98 -2.77 -13.85
C THR A 6 -15.60 -2.30 -14.25
N ALA A 7 -14.69 -2.23 -13.27
CA ALA A 7 -13.33 -1.76 -13.46
C ALA A 7 -12.31 -2.81 -13.02
N VAL A 8 -11.19 -2.92 -13.74
CA VAL A 8 -10.04 -3.73 -13.35
C VAL A 8 -8.89 -2.81 -13.00
N GLY A 9 -8.34 -2.95 -11.79
CA GLY A 9 -7.14 -2.26 -11.37
C GLY A 9 -5.92 -3.15 -11.41
N ALA A 10 -4.77 -2.53 -11.61
CA ALA A 10 -3.48 -3.21 -11.54
C ALA A 10 -2.54 -2.51 -10.57
N MET A 11 -1.78 -3.30 -9.83
CA MET A 11 -0.70 -2.84 -8.95
C MET A 11 0.56 -3.66 -9.20
N SER A 12 1.69 -2.97 -9.31
CA SER A 12 3.03 -3.55 -9.27
C SER A 12 3.83 -2.82 -8.20
N GLY A 13 4.23 -3.55 -7.18
CA GLY A 13 4.93 -3.01 -6.02
C GLY A 13 6.43 -2.79 -6.27
N THR A 14 7.10 -2.13 -5.33
CA THR A 14 8.57 -1.92 -5.38
C THR A 14 9.37 -3.18 -5.06
N SER A 15 8.72 -4.26 -4.63
CA SER A 15 9.29 -5.61 -4.50
C SER A 15 9.67 -6.22 -5.85
N LEU A 16 9.08 -5.74 -6.96
CA LEU A 16 9.33 -6.22 -8.32
C LEU A 16 9.06 -7.73 -8.49
N ASP A 17 8.04 -8.23 -7.83
CA ASP A 17 7.63 -9.64 -7.87
C ASP A 17 6.61 -9.94 -8.99
N GLY A 18 5.77 -8.97 -9.37
CA GLY A 18 4.79 -9.15 -10.44
C GLY A 18 3.76 -8.04 -10.51
N VAL A 19 2.67 -8.35 -11.19
CA VAL A 19 1.50 -7.48 -11.37
C VAL A 19 0.27 -8.18 -10.81
N ASP A 20 -0.34 -7.60 -9.79
CA ASP A 20 -1.67 -7.96 -9.32
C ASP A 20 -2.73 -7.26 -10.14
N VAL A 21 -3.77 -7.98 -10.53
CA VAL A 21 -4.96 -7.41 -11.18
C VAL A 21 -6.22 -7.90 -10.51
N ALA A 22 -7.18 -6.99 -10.31
CA ALA A 22 -8.43 -7.33 -9.67
C ALA A 22 -9.60 -6.50 -10.21
N GLU A 23 -10.74 -7.16 -10.36
CA GLU A 23 -11.99 -6.57 -10.80
C GLU A 23 -12.84 -6.14 -9.62
N ILE A 24 -13.50 -5.00 -9.75
CA ILE A 24 -14.60 -4.59 -8.88
C ILE A 24 -15.73 -3.95 -9.70
N THR A 25 -16.95 -4.05 -9.18
CA THR A 25 -18.11 -3.28 -9.68
C THR A 25 -18.46 -2.21 -8.64
N THR A 26 -18.42 -0.95 -9.04
CA THR A 26 -18.61 0.20 -8.13
C THR A 26 -19.20 1.40 -8.87
N ASP A 27 -19.82 2.33 -8.13
CA ASP A 27 -20.18 3.67 -8.62
C ASP A 27 -19.11 4.73 -8.25
N GLY A 28 -17.99 4.32 -7.61
CA GLY A 28 -16.93 5.20 -7.10
C GLY A 28 -17.20 5.72 -5.67
N GLN A 29 -18.35 5.41 -5.10
CA GLN A 29 -18.68 5.66 -3.69
C GLN A 29 -18.87 4.36 -2.95
N LYS A 30 -19.68 3.43 -3.48
CA LYS A 30 -19.98 2.13 -2.89
C LYS A 30 -19.47 1.00 -3.78
N ILE A 31 -18.97 -0.04 -3.17
CA ILE A 31 -18.62 -1.28 -3.84
C ILE A 31 -19.91 -2.13 -3.94
N ALA A 32 -20.28 -2.53 -5.15
CA ALA A 32 -21.38 -3.45 -5.38
C ALA A 32 -20.92 -4.90 -5.24
N SER A 33 -19.76 -5.22 -5.85
CA SER A 33 -19.17 -6.56 -5.76
C SER A 33 -17.68 -6.55 -6.05
N PHE A 34 -16.98 -7.53 -5.50
CA PHE A 34 -15.65 -7.93 -5.91
C PHE A 34 -15.77 -9.02 -6.98
N GLY A 35 -14.97 -8.90 -8.04
CA GLY A 35 -14.93 -9.85 -9.15
C GLY A 35 -13.69 -10.73 -9.12
N ALA A 36 -13.27 -11.20 -10.29
CA ALA A 36 -12.09 -12.02 -10.45
C ALA A 36 -10.80 -11.27 -10.15
N SER A 37 -9.76 -12.02 -9.79
CA SER A 37 -8.41 -11.48 -9.60
C SER A 37 -7.36 -12.46 -10.10
N ALA A 38 -6.19 -11.94 -10.48
CA ALA A 38 -5.07 -12.75 -10.93
C ALA A 38 -3.75 -12.08 -10.58
N TYR A 39 -2.69 -12.87 -10.56
CA TYR A 39 -1.32 -12.44 -10.36
C TYR A 39 -0.44 -12.88 -11.53
N HIS A 40 0.27 -11.94 -12.13
CA HIS A 40 1.23 -12.19 -13.20
C HIS A 40 2.65 -11.97 -12.69
N PRO A 41 3.43 -13.03 -12.43
CA PRO A 41 4.77 -12.90 -11.88
C PRO A 41 5.76 -12.30 -12.90
N TYR A 42 6.71 -11.50 -12.40
CA TYR A 42 7.87 -11.12 -13.18
C TYR A 42 8.88 -12.26 -13.27
N SER A 43 9.49 -12.44 -14.44
CA SER A 43 10.63 -13.34 -14.58
C SER A 43 11.89 -12.73 -13.96
N ALA A 44 12.92 -13.54 -13.73
CA ALA A 44 14.23 -13.03 -13.29
C ALA A 44 14.83 -11.99 -14.26
N ALA A 45 14.56 -12.12 -15.57
CA ALA A 45 14.98 -11.15 -16.57
C ALA A 45 14.22 -9.81 -16.42
N ASP A 46 12.90 -9.87 -16.17
CA ASP A 46 12.08 -8.69 -15.91
C ASP A 46 12.55 -7.94 -14.65
N HIS A 47 12.77 -8.69 -13.56
CA HIS A 47 13.31 -8.14 -12.31
C HIS A 47 14.63 -7.42 -12.53
N ASN A 48 15.57 -8.02 -13.28
CA ASN A 48 16.86 -7.40 -13.58
C ASN A 48 16.69 -6.09 -14.36
N ILE A 49 15.81 -6.05 -15.37
CA ILE A 49 15.55 -4.83 -16.16
C ILE A 49 14.96 -3.73 -15.26
N LEU A 50 14.00 -4.06 -14.41
CA LEU A 50 13.33 -3.10 -13.54
C LEU A 50 14.25 -2.59 -12.42
N SER A 51 15.07 -3.46 -11.85
CA SER A 51 16.03 -3.08 -10.80
C SER A 51 17.05 -2.04 -11.27
N LEU A 52 17.47 -2.08 -12.55
CA LEU A 52 18.43 -1.13 -13.13
C LEU A 52 17.87 0.29 -13.27
N VAL A 53 16.55 0.46 -13.19
CA VAL A 53 15.88 1.76 -13.36
C VAL A 53 15.25 2.28 -12.08
N LEU A 54 15.29 1.54 -10.97
CA LEU A 54 14.85 2.05 -9.67
C LEU A 54 15.63 3.32 -9.30
N GLY A 55 14.95 4.29 -8.73
CA GLY A 55 15.48 5.61 -8.39
C GLY A 55 15.56 6.59 -9.56
N LYS A 56 15.31 6.17 -10.80
CA LYS A 56 15.37 7.05 -11.97
C LYS A 56 14.12 7.93 -12.11
N TRP A 57 14.37 9.12 -12.63
CA TRP A 57 13.34 10.13 -12.92
C TRP A 57 12.99 10.17 -14.42
N PRO A 58 11.84 10.77 -14.82
CA PRO A 58 11.35 10.70 -16.21
C PRO A 58 12.31 11.21 -17.28
N GLU A 59 13.16 12.20 -16.94
CA GLU A 59 14.15 12.81 -17.84
C GLU A 59 15.45 12.00 -17.98
N GLU A 60 15.63 10.94 -17.19
CA GLU A 60 16.85 10.14 -17.22
C GLU A 60 16.82 9.08 -18.32
N GLN A 61 17.99 8.77 -18.86
CA GLN A 61 18.14 7.83 -19.97
C GLN A 61 17.96 6.37 -19.52
N GLY A 62 17.62 5.51 -20.48
CA GLY A 62 17.57 4.06 -20.30
C GLY A 62 16.26 3.55 -19.69
N LEU A 63 15.18 4.33 -19.73
CA LEU A 63 13.84 3.94 -19.25
C LEU A 63 13.02 3.16 -20.29
N GLU A 64 13.40 3.22 -21.58
CA GLU A 64 12.57 2.75 -22.70
C GLU A 64 12.27 1.24 -22.61
N THR A 65 13.30 0.42 -22.36
CA THR A 65 13.14 -1.04 -22.25
C THR A 65 12.25 -1.40 -21.07
N ALA A 66 12.47 -0.78 -19.91
CA ALA A 66 11.66 -1.00 -18.71
C ALA A 66 10.21 -0.53 -18.92
N ARG A 67 10.00 0.62 -19.60
CA ARG A 67 8.66 1.14 -19.92
C ARG A 67 7.91 0.17 -20.84
N GLY A 68 8.56 -0.33 -21.89
CA GLY A 68 7.99 -1.35 -22.79
C GLY A 68 7.61 -2.62 -22.04
N LEU A 69 8.47 -3.06 -21.12
CA LEU A 69 8.22 -4.23 -20.27
C LEU A 69 6.99 -4.02 -19.37
N ILE A 70 6.89 -2.88 -18.68
CA ILE A 70 5.74 -2.56 -17.81
C ILE A 70 4.43 -2.58 -18.62
N HIS A 71 4.41 -1.96 -19.79
CA HIS A 71 3.21 -2.01 -20.64
C HIS A 71 2.84 -3.44 -21.02
N GLN A 72 3.83 -4.25 -21.42
CA GLN A 72 3.58 -5.63 -21.82
C GLN A 72 3.04 -6.48 -20.67
N ARG A 73 3.69 -6.45 -19.50
CA ARG A 73 3.28 -7.27 -18.35
C ARG A 73 1.91 -6.87 -17.79
N HIS A 74 1.60 -5.57 -17.79
CA HIS A 74 0.26 -5.12 -17.40
C HIS A 74 -0.83 -5.54 -18.40
N LEU A 75 -0.54 -5.49 -19.72
CA LEU A 75 -1.47 -6.01 -20.73
C LEU A 75 -1.70 -7.51 -20.56
N GLU A 76 -0.64 -8.28 -20.37
CA GLU A 76 -0.73 -9.73 -20.11
C GLU A 76 -1.55 -10.02 -18.85
N ALA A 77 -1.31 -9.26 -17.77
CA ALA A 77 -2.08 -9.39 -16.53
C ALA A 77 -3.56 -9.05 -16.72
N TYR A 78 -3.90 -7.94 -17.38
CA TYR A 78 -5.29 -7.58 -17.67
C TYR A 78 -6.01 -8.62 -18.52
N GLN A 79 -5.32 -9.27 -19.46
CA GLN A 79 -5.87 -10.33 -20.33
C GLN A 79 -6.16 -11.64 -19.59
N MET A 80 -5.71 -11.80 -18.34
CA MET A 80 -6.08 -12.94 -17.49
C MET A 80 -7.50 -12.83 -16.95
N LEU A 81 -8.12 -11.65 -17.04
CA LEU A 81 -9.49 -11.39 -16.61
C LEU A 81 -10.38 -11.04 -17.80
N ASP A 82 -11.69 -11.09 -17.58
CA ASP A 82 -12.65 -10.63 -18.58
C ASP A 82 -12.50 -9.12 -18.84
N ALA A 83 -12.92 -8.69 -20.05
CA ALA A 83 -12.81 -7.29 -20.46
C ALA A 83 -13.70 -6.38 -19.59
N ALA A 84 -13.10 -5.35 -18.99
CA ALA A 84 -13.77 -4.36 -18.17
C ALA A 84 -14.20 -3.10 -18.95
N GLU A 85 -15.06 -2.29 -18.34
CA GLU A 85 -15.47 -1.00 -18.88
C GLU A 85 -14.37 0.08 -18.69
N LEU A 86 -13.55 -0.07 -17.63
CA LEU A 86 -12.51 0.87 -17.22
C LEU A 86 -11.31 0.12 -16.64
N TYR A 87 -10.10 0.63 -16.87
CA TYR A 87 -8.89 0.09 -16.27
C TYR A 87 -8.19 1.12 -15.40
N GLY A 88 -7.70 0.70 -14.23
CA GLY A 88 -6.86 1.49 -13.34
C GLY A 88 -5.41 1.03 -13.43
N PHE A 89 -4.52 1.87 -13.94
CA PHE A 89 -3.10 1.57 -14.14
C PHE A 89 -2.24 2.41 -13.20
N HIS A 90 -1.72 1.80 -12.15
CA HIS A 90 -0.81 2.48 -11.23
C HIS A 90 0.55 2.78 -11.87
N GLY A 91 1.04 1.89 -12.74
CA GLY A 91 2.42 1.90 -13.21
C GLY A 91 3.40 1.36 -12.17
N GLN A 92 4.70 1.39 -12.49
CA GLN A 92 5.77 0.95 -11.59
C GLN A 92 6.44 2.16 -10.93
N THR A 93 6.34 2.30 -9.62
CA THR A 93 7.05 3.35 -8.90
C THR A 93 8.56 3.13 -8.99
N LEU A 94 9.25 4.10 -9.57
CA LEU A 94 10.71 4.13 -9.65
C LEU A 94 11.31 5.08 -8.62
N ALA A 95 10.72 6.26 -8.42
CA ALA A 95 11.21 7.27 -7.50
C ALA A 95 10.04 8.01 -6.85
N HIS A 96 10.22 8.41 -5.60
CA HIS A 96 9.23 9.15 -4.85
C HIS A 96 9.90 10.09 -3.85
N ASP A 97 9.87 11.38 -4.16
CA ASP A 97 10.41 12.47 -3.36
C ASP A 97 9.42 13.65 -3.39
N PRO A 98 8.28 13.53 -2.70
CA PRO A 98 7.17 14.47 -2.82
C PRO A 98 7.50 15.88 -2.32
N ARG A 99 8.54 16.04 -1.50
CA ARG A 99 9.01 17.36 -1.03
C ARG A 99 10.15 17.95 -1.86
N GLY A 100 10.68 17.19 -2.81
CA GLY A 100 11.77 17.59 -3.70
C GLY A 100 11.39 17.45 -5.16
N ARG A 101 11.81 16.36 -5.80
CA ARG A 101 11.65 16.14 -7.25
C ARG A 101 10.25 15.69 -7.68
N GLY A 102 9.42 15.20 -6.76
CA GLY A 102 8.05 14.76 -7.06
C GLY A 102 7.84 13.25 -6.93
N THR A 103 7.18 12.64 -7.90
CA THR A 103 6.93 11.18 -7.93
C THR A 103 7.01 10.66 -9.35
N HIS A 104 7.54 9.44 -9.54
CA HIS A 104 7.69 8.83 -10.85
C HIS A 104 7.15 7.40 -10.83
N GLN A 105 6.01 7.20 -11.48
CA GLN A 105 5.43 5.90 -11.80
C GLN A 105 5.67 5.66 -13.30
N LEU A 106 6.51 4.67 -13.63
CA LEU A 106 6.84 4.33 -15.01
C LEU A 106 5.65 3.67 -15.70
N GLY A 107 5.35 4.16 -16.91
CA GLY A 107 4.30 3.68 -17.78
C GLY A 107 3.53 4.82 -18.42
N ASP A 108 2.67 4.49 -19.39
CA ASP A 108 1.83 5.45 -20.13
C ASP A 108 0.46 4.84 -20.37
N GLY A 109 -0.57 5.43 -19.75
CA GLY A 109 -1.95 4.98 -19.88
C GLY A 109 -2.52 5.12 -21.30
N HIS A 110 -1.98 6.03 -22.13
CA HIS A 110 -2.40 6.15 -23.52
C HIS A 110 -2.03 4.91 -24.34
N VAL A 111 -0.85 4.35 -24.12
CA VAL A 111 -0.42 3.12 -24.78
C VAL A 111 -1.32 1.95 -24.39
N LEU A 112 -1.66 1.85 -23.10
CA LEU A 112 -2.55 0.80 -22.63
C LEU A 112 -3.98 0.98 -23.14
N ALA A 113 -4.52 2.20 -23.13
CA ALA A 113 -5.85 2.50 -23.65
C ALA A 113 -5.98 2.13 -25.12
N GLN A 114 -4.98 2.46 -25.94
CA GLN A 114 -4.95 2.07 -27.36
C GLN A 114 -4.93 0.55 -27.54
N ARG A 115 -4.17 -0.18 -26.71
CA ARG A 115 -4.04 -1.64 -26.79
C ARG A 115 -5.29 -2.37 -26.29
N LEU A 116 -5.91 -1.87 -25.23
CA LEU A 116 -7.13 -2.45 -24.64
C LEU A 116 -8.40 -2.03 -25.37
N GLY A 117 -8.37 -0.94 -26.16
CA GLY A 117 -9.58 -0.35 -26.79
C GLY A 117 -10.59 0.14 -25.74
N LYS A 118 -10.13 0.51 -24.55
CA LYS A 118 -10.93 0.93 -23.39
C LYS A 118 -10.26 2.08 -22.65
N PRO A 119 -11.03 2.89 -21.90
CA PRO A 119 -10.46 3.93 -21.05
C PRO A 119 -9.52 3.35 -19.99
N VAL A 120 -8.41 4.07 -19.75
CA VAL A 120 -7.43 3.76 -18.70
C VAL A 120 -7.23 5.00 -17.84
N VAL A 121 -7.40 4.85 -16.53
CA VAL A 121 -7.02 5.87 -15.54
C VAL A 121 -5.62 5.54 -15.03
N TRP A 122 -4.76 6.55 -15.01
CA TRP A 122 -3.35 6.40 -14.65
C TRP A 122 -2.81 7.66 -13.98
N ASP A 123 -1.54 7.69 -13.59
CA ASP A 123 -0.88 8.84 -12.95
C ASP A 123 -1.66 9.37 -11.73
N PHE A 124 -2.03 8.48 -10.83
CA PHE A 124 -2.86 8.80 -9.66
C PHE A 124 -2.22 9.77 -8.67
N ARG A 125 -0.86 9.86 -8.65
CA ARG A 125 -0.10 10.50 -7.57
C ARG A 125 0.38 11.91 -7.89
N SER A 126 0.73 12.18 -9.17
CA SER A 126 1.44 13.42 -9.56
C SER A 126 0.68 14.68 -9.23
N LYS A 127 -0.65 14.69 -9.36
CA LYS A 127 -1.47 15.87 -9.04
C LYS A 127 -1.51 16.17 -7.55
N ASP A 128 -1.58 15.14 -6.69
CA ASP A 128 -1.52 15.30 -5.24
C ASP A 128 -0.19 15.91 -4.82
N VAL A 129 0.92 15.36 -5.31
CA VAL A 129 2.27 15.85 -5.05
C VAL A 129 2.45 17.30 -5.54
N ALA A 130 1.98 17.61 -6.75
CA ALA A 130 2.04 18.97 -7.30
C ALA A 130 1.26 20.01 -6.47
N LEU A 131 0.25 19.57 -5.72
CA LEU A 131 -0.54 20.40 -4.80
C LEU A 131 -0.04 20.36 -3.35
N GLY A 132 1.15 19.81 -3.12
CA GLY A 132 1.83 19.77 -1.83
C GLY A 132 1.49 18.58 -0.94
N GLY A 133 0.74 17.61 -1.45
CA GLY A 133 0.51 16.33 -0.78
C GLY A 133 1.68 15.37 -0.91
N GLN A 134 1.61 14.27 -0.16
CA GLN A 134 2.64 13.21 -0.19
C GLN A 134 2.44 12.24 -1.36
N GLY A 135 1.33 12.29 -2.12
CA GLY A 135 1.02 11.33 -3.19
C GLY A 135 0.72 9.90 -2.73
N ALA A 136 0.86 9.63 -1.45
CA ALA A 136 0.60 8.35 -0.78
C ALA A 136 0.24 8.61 0.69
N PRO A 137 -0.55 7.71 1.32
CA PRO A 137 -1.27 6.58 0.74
C PRO A 137 -2.56 7.01 0.00
N LEU A 138 -2.96 6.28 -1.04
CA LEU A 138 -4.24 6.48 -1.75
C LEU A 138 -5.28 5.40 -1.41
N ALA A 139 -4.85 4.24 -0.93
CA ALA A 139 -5.73 3.14 -0.50
C ALA A 139 -6.78 3.52 0.58
N PRO A 140 -6.58 4.54 1.45
CA PRO A 140 -7.55 4.88 2.50
C PRO A 140 -8.97 5.12 2.00
N PHE A 141 -9.14 5.72 0.83
CA PHE A 141 -10.46 5.94 0.23
C PHE A 141 -11.16 4.62 -0.13
N PHE A 142 -10.40 3.64 -0.60
CA PHE A 142 -10.90 2.30 -0.86
C PHE A 142 -11.16 1.52 0.42
N HIS A 143 -10.27 1.61 1.42
CA HIS A 143 -10.49 0.98 2.73
C HIS A 143 -11.80 1.46 3.38
N PHE A 144 -12.15 2.73 3.23
CA PHE A 144 -13.42 3.26 3.69
C PHE A 144 -14.62 2.58 3.01
N ALA A 145 -14.57 2.45 1.68
CA ALA A 145 -15.60 1.75 0.93
C ALA A 145 -15.69 0.26 1.28
N CYS A 146 -14.55 -0.40 1.54
CA CYS A 146 -14.48 -1.78 2.02
C CYS A 146 -15.17 -1.95 3.37
N ALA A 147 -14.92 -1.05 4.32
CA ALA A 147 -15.55 -1.10 5.63
C ALA A 147 -17.08 -0.93 5.55
N GLN A 148 -17.56 -0.01 4.70
CA GLN A 148 -19.01 0.14 4.45
C GLN A 148 -19.59 -1.09 3.76
N TRP A 149 -18.88 -1.67 2.79
CA TRP A 149 -19.30 -2.90 2.10
C TRP A 149 -19.42 -4.08 3.08
N ALA A 150 -18.48 -4.19 4.02
CA ALA A 150 -18.49 -5.21 5.06
C ALA A 150 -19.54 -4.94 6.16
N GLY A 151 -20.34 -3.87 6.04
CA GLY A 151 -21.38 -3.52 7.01
C GLY A 151 -20.85 -3.00 8.34
N LEU A 152 -19.59 -2.56 8.41
CA LEU A 152 -19.02 -1.95 9.61
C LEU A 152 -19.64 -0.57 9.84
N ASN A 153 -19.94 -0.23 11.08
CA ASN A 153 -20.60 1.01 11.47
C ASN A 153 -19.93 1.73 12.65
N THR A 154 -18.81 1.21 13.12
CA THR A 154 -17.99 1.79 14.17
C THR A 154 -16.58 2.07 13.63
N PRO A 155 -15.83 3.03 14.22
CA PRO A 155 -14.44 3.26 13.81
C PRO A 155 -13.61 1.99 13.90
N VAL A 156 -12.84 1.73 12.83
CA VAL A 156 -11.89 0.60 12.71
C VAL A 156 -10.59 1.08 12.11
N ALA A 157 -9.57 0.24 12.15
CA ALA A 157 -8.31 0.51 11.45
C ALA A 157 -7.93 -0.65 10.52
N PHE A 158 -7.38 -0.29 9.35
CA PHE A 158 -6.70 -1.21 8.45
C PHE A 158 -5.20 -0.98 8.58
N LEU A 159 -4.43 -2.04 8.70
CA LEU A 159 -2.98 -1.99 8.78
C LEU A 159 -2.38 -2.78 7.62
N ASN A 160 -1.78 -2.07 6.68
CA ASN A 160 -0.98 -2.68 5.63
C ASN A 160 0.43 -2.98 6.17
N LEU A 161 0.77 -4.25 6.31
CA LEU A 161 2.08 -4.76 6.69
C LEU A 161 2.92 -5.02 5.43
N GLY A 162 3.33 -3.95 4.76
CA GLY A 162 4.31 -3.95 3.68
C GLY A 162 5.75 -3.90 4.20
N GLY A 163 6.68 -3.33 3.45
CA GLY A 163 8.04 -3.05 3.93
C GLY A 163 8.04 -2.07 5.10
N VAL A 164 7.26 -1.01 4.97
CA VAL A 164 6.84 -0.07 6.01
C VAL A 164 5.40 -0.39 6.38
N GLY A 165 5.04 -0.30 7.63
CA GLY A 165 3.66 -0.44 8.09
C GLY A 165 2.88 0.85 7.84
N ASN A 166 1.67 0.75 7.29
CA ASN A 166 0.79 1.90 7.07
C ASN A 166 -0.58 1.63 7.69
N LEU A 167 -1.02 2.53 8.58
CA LEU A 167 -2.30 2.43 9.24
C LEU A 167 -3.30 3.40 8.59
N THR A 168 -4.47 2.90 8.27
CA THR A 168 -5.65 3.69 7.90
C THR A 168 -6.71 3.52 8.98
N TRP A 169 -6.89 4.53 9.82
CA TRP A 169 -8.07 4.63 10.67
C TRP A 169 -9.24 5.20 9.88
N LEU A 170 -10.43 4.66 10.08
CA LEU A 170 -11.62 5.11 9.37
C LEU A 170 -12.88 4.99 10.21
N ASN A 171 -13.80 5.93 9.98
CA ASN A 171 -15.13 5.95 10.56
C ASN A 171 -16.19 5.70 9.47
N PRO A 172 -16.65 4.45 9.29
CA PRO A 172 -17.55 4.11 8.20
C PRO A 172 -18.98 4.67 8.37
N SER A 173 -19.30 5.30 9.50
CA SER A 173 -20.57 5.98 9.71
C SER A 173 -20.65 7.36 9.04
N CYS A 174 -19.51 7.91 8.58
CA CYS A 174 -19.49 9.11 7.74
C CYS A 174 -20.10 8.80 6.37
N ALA A 175 -20.66 9.82 5.70
CA ALA A 175 -21.28 9.62 4.40
C ALA A 175 -20.24 9.48 3.27
N ALA A 176 -19.08 10.13 3.41
CA ALA A 176 -18.03 10.14 2.39
C ALA A 176 -16.62 10.13 3.02
N PRO A 177 -15.62 9.50 2.35
CA PRO A 177 -14.26 9.39 2.86
C PRO A 177 -13.51 10.74 2.96
N GLU A 178 -13.92 11.75 2.20
CA GLU A 178 -13.36 13.10 2.24
C GLU A 178 -13.84 13.96 3.41
N GLU A 179 -14.80 13.49 4.20
CA GLU A 179 -15.23 14.21 5.39
C GLU A 179 -14.12 14.25 6.45
N LYS A 180 -14.03 15.37 7.17
CA LYS A 180 -12.95 15.64 8.14
C LYS A 180 -12.76 14.56 9.20
N ALA A 181 -13.84 13.85 9.59
CA ALA A 181 -13.81 12.81 10.62
C ALA A 181 -13.87 11.38 10.03
N ALA A 182 -13.71 11.22 8.73
CA ALA A 182 -13.89 9.94 8.06
C ALA A 182 -12.61 9.09 8.02
N LEU A 183 -11.47 9.72 7.79
CA LEU A 183 -10.19 9.04 7.57
C LEU A 183 -9.02 9.71 8.30
N LEU A 184 -8.06 8.89 8.71
CA LEU A 184 -6.70 9.30 9.07
C LEU A 184 -5.75 8.19 8.61
N ALA A 185 -4.71 8.53 7.83
CA ALA A 185 -3.75 7.54 7.38
C ALA A 185 -2.31 8.04 7.57
N PHE A 186 -1.42 7.16 8.03
CA PHE A 186 -0.01 7.45 8.26
C PHE A 186 0.81 6.19 8.45
N ASP A 187 2.14 6.30 8.28
CA ASP A 187 3.04 5.19 8.48
C ASP A 187 3.26 4.91 9.97
N THR A 188 3.37 3.62 10.33
CA THR A 188 3.52 3.19 11.72
C THR A 188 4.99 3.05 12.13
N GLY A 189 5.82 2.62 11.20
CA GLY A 189 7.23 2.29 11.42
C GLY A 189 7.70 1.20 10.47
N PRO A 190 8.90 0.63 10.68
CA PRO A 190 9.34 -0.55 9.95
C PRO A 190 8.35 -1.70 10.13
N ALA A 191 8.17 -2.52 9.09
CA ALA A 191 7.37 -3.73 9.17
C ALA A 191 8.15 -4.93 8.61
N ASN A 192 7.81 -5.43 7.41
CA ASN A 192 8.50 -6.61 6.86
C ASN A 192 9.87 -6.34 6.28
N ALA A 193 10.19 -5.11 5.81
CA ALA A 193 11.46 -4.88 5.13
C ALA A 193 12.68 -5.30 5.96
N PRO A 194 12.81 -4.91 7.25
CA PRO A 194 13.96 -5.35 8.05
C PRO A 194 14.02 -6.86 8.24
N LEU A 195 12.88 -7.53 8.35
CA LEU A 195 12.82 -8.98 8.52
C LEU A 195 13.30 -9.68 7.25
N ASN A 196 12.82 -9.26 6.12
CA ASN A 196 13.19 -9.79 4.81
C ASN A 196 14.67 -9.51 4.50
N ASP A 197 15.15 -8.31 4.81
CA ASP A 197 16.55 -7.93 4.62
C ASP A 197 17.49 -8.81 5.47
N LEU A 198 17.16 -9.06 6.75
CA LEU A 198 17.91 -9.98 7.62
C LEU A 198 17.93 -11.39 7.06
N MET A 199 16.78 -11.92 6.60
CA MET A 199 16.69 -13.25 6.01
C MET A 199 17.51 -13.36 4.73
N HIS A 200 17.41 -12.36 3.85
CA HIS A 200 18.14 -12.33 2.61
C HIS A 200 19.65 -12.27 2.83
N HIS A 201 20.10 -11.34 3.67
CA HIS A 201 21.54 -11.15 3.92
C HIS A 201 22.20 -12.32 4.63
N ARG A 202 21.49 -13.01 5.53
CA ARG A 202 22.09 -14.08 6.35
C ARG A 202 21.86 -15.48 5.85
N LEU A 203 20.75 -15.73 5.15
CA LEU A 203 20.38 -17.06 4.67
C LEU A 203 20.14 -17.14 3.16
N GLY A 204 20.11 -15.99 2.43
CA GLY A 204 19.71 -15.94 1.02
C GLY A 204 18.24 -16.30 0.80
N GLN A 205 17.41 -16.24 1.86
CA GLN A 205 15.97 -16.54 1.80
C GLN A 205 15.16 -15.25 1.73
N PRO A 206 14.05 -15.21 0.99
CA PRO A 206 13.28 -13.99 0.80
C PRO A 206 12.52 -13.55 2.07
N VAL A 207 12.08 -14.50 2.91
CA VAL A 207 11.26 -14.22 4.10
C VAL A 207 11.51 -15.23 5.20
N ASP A 208 11.22 -14.87 6.46
CA ASP A 208 11.03 -15.80 7.57
C ASP A 208 9.61 -16.39 7.47
N GLN A 209 9.50 -17.60 6.93
CA GLN A 209 8.22 -18.23 6.66
C GLN A 209 7.40 -18.37 7.95
N GLU A 210 6.21 -17.72 7.98
CA GLU A 210 5.30 -17.67 9.13
C GLU A 210 5.96 -17.10 10.42
N GLY A 211 7.12 -16.45 10.33
CA GLY A 211 7.85 -15.93 11.48
C GLY A 211 8.50 -17.01 12.35
N ARG A 212 8.78 -18.20 11.79
CA ARG A 212 9.26 -19.36 12.55
C ARG A 212 10.60 -19.14 13.24
N LEU A 213 11.53 -18.44 12.60
CA LEU A 213 12.82 -18.12 13.22
C LEU A 213 12.65 -17.06 14.30
N ALA A 214 11.85 -16.02 14.04
CA ALA A 214 11.59 -14.98 15.02
C ALA A 214 10.99 -15.54 16.33
N THR A 215 10.10 -16.55 16.25
CA THR A 215 9.50 -17.18 17.45
C THR A 215 10.50 -17.94 18.31
N THR A 216 11.66 -18.31 17.80
CA THR A 216 12.72 -19.00 18.58
C THR A 216 13.71 -18.03 19.21
N GLY A 217 13.68 -16.76 18.82
CA GLY A 217 14.57 -15.73 19.32
C GLY A 217 14.06 -15.01 20.57
N GLN A 218 14.92 -14.21 21.14
CA GLN A 218 14.61 -13.36 22.28
C GLN A 218 14.77 -11.88 21.90
N VAL A 219 13.77 -11.09 22.24
CA VAL A 219 13.81 -9.63 22.06
C VAL A 219 14.88 -9.03 22.95
N ASP A 220 15.75 -8.17 22.41
CA ASP A 220 16.64 -7.33 23.23
C ASP A 220 15.87 -6.13 23.80
N PRO A 221 15.56 -6.11 25.09
CA PRO A 221 14.76 -5.05 25.70
C PRO A 221 15.52 -3.71 25.77
N LYS A 222 16.86 -3.73 25.74
CA LYS A 222 17.68 -2.50 25.80
C LYS A 222 17.67 -1.80 24.45
N LEU A 223 17.87 -2.55 23.36
CA LEU A 223 17.75 -2.03 21.99
C LEU A 223 16.35 -1.48 21.77
N LEU A 224 15.33 -2.26 22.06
CA LEU A 224 13.95 -1.86 21.88
C LEU A 224 13.59 -0.59 22.64
N SER A 225 14.02 -0.47 23.92
CA SER A 225 13.77 0.74 24.73
C SER A 225 14.43 1.98 24.14
N ARG A 226 15.61 1.85 23.52
CA ARG A 226 16.31 2.96 22.89
C ARG A 226 15.64 3.37 21.57
N TRP A 227 15.28 2.39 20.71
CA TRP A 227 14.64 2.64 19.44
C TRP A 227 13.24 3.25 19.55
N LYS A 228 12.51 2.94 20.62
CA LYS A 228 11.24 3.57 20.96
C LYS A 228 11.36 5.10 21.16
N MET A 229 12.55 5.61 21.45
CA MET A 229 12.81 7.03 21.61
C MET A 229 13.15 7.75 20.30
N HIS A 230 13.11 7.05 19.14
CA HIS A 230 13.37 7.67 17.85
C HIS A 230 12.39 8.82 17.57
N PRO A 231 12.84 9.99 17.07
CA PRO A 231 12.02 11.19 16.89
C PRO A 231 10.77 10.98 16.04
N TYR A 232 10.79 10.02 15.13
CA TYR A 232 9.65 9.68 14.28
C TYR A 232 8.38 9.39 15.09
N PHE A 233 8.48 8.67 16.20
CA PHE A 233 7.32 8.29 17.00
C PHE A 233 6.65 9.49 17.70
N PHE A 234 7.33 10.61 17.81
CA PHE A 234 6.81 11.84 18.43
C PHE A 234 6.26 12.86 17.42
N GLN A 235 6.35 12.57 16.12
CA GLN A 235 5.79 13.43 15.09
C GLN A 235 4.26 13.42 15.09
N ASN A 236 3.66 14.56 14.73
CA ASN A 236 2.22 14.66 14.53
C ASN A 236 1.76 13.86 13.30
N VAL A 237 0.55 13.34 13.36
CA VAL A 237 -0.09 12.65 12.23
C VAL A 237 -0.90 13.65 11.38
N PRO A 238 -1.03 13.46 10.07
CA PRO A 238 -0.44 12.39 9.27
C PRO A 238 1.07 12.53 9.09
N LYS A 239 1.79 11.41 9.05
CA LYS A 239 3.24 11.36 8.86
C LYS A 239 3.60 10.19 7.93
N SER A 240 4.67 10.36 7.17
CA SER A 240 5.22 9.33 6.28
C SER A 240 6.64 8.95 6.70
N LEU A 241 7.07 7.78 6.27
CA LEU A 241 8.36 7.20 6.59
C LEU A 241 9.07 6.75 5.31
N ASP A 242 10.33 7.13 5.19
CA ASP A 242 11.22 6.50 4.22
C ASP A 242 11.60 5.09 4.69
N ARG A 243 11.72 4.14 3.77
CA ARG A 243 12.10 2.75 4.07
C ARG A 243 13.38 2.67 4.91
N ASP A 244 14.34 3.55 4.62
CA ASP A 244 15.67 3.53 5.23
C ASP A 244 15.80 4.41 6.48
N ALA A 245 14.70 5.00 6.95
CA ALA A 245 14.70 5.94 8.08
C ALA A 245 15.22 5.33 9.40
N PHE A 246 15.16 4.01 9.56
CA PHE A 246 15.66 3.27 10.73
C PHE A 246 16.91 2.44 10.44
N SER A 247 17.65 2.75 9.36
CA SER A 247 18.83 1.96 8.97
C SER A 247 19.92 1.94 10.04
N ALA A 248 20.09 3.01 10.81
CA ALA A 248 21.07 3.08 11.90
C ALA A 248 20.70 2.14 13.06
N GLU A 249 19.44 2.12 13.47
CA GLU A 249 18.91 1.24 14.50
C GLU A 249 19.00 -0.24 14.04
N LEU A 250 18.57 -0.51 12.82
CA LEU A 250 18.56 -1.86 12.26
C LEU A 250 19.98 -2.42 12.04
N ALA A 251 20.98 -1.57 11.81
CA ALA A 251 22.37 -1.98 11.72
C ALA A 251 22.89 -2.60 13.03
N GLU A 252 22.31 -2.23 14.18
CA GLU A 252 22.69 -2.80 15.48
C GLU A 252 22.32 -4.29 15.64
N LEU A 253 21.44 -4.80 14.76
CA LEU A 253 21.08 -6.21 14.72
C LEU A 253 22.19 -7.09 14.11
N ALA A 254 23.23 -6.49 13.51
CA ALA A 254 24.25 -7.21 12.75
C ALA A 254 25.00 -8.27 13.57
N ASP A 255 25.29 -7.99 14.85
CA ASP A 255 26.06 -8.88 15.74
C ASP A 255 25.18 -9.86 16.55
N MET A 256 23.86 -9.77 16.43
CA MET A 256 22.93 -10.68 17.13
C MET A 256 22.80 -12.01 16.40
N SER A 257 22.37 -13.05 17.11
CA SER A 257 21.89 -14.28 16.46
C SER A 257 20.71 -13.93 15.53
N LEU A 258 20.54 -14.64 14.41
CA LEU A 258 19.45 -14.32 13.47
C LEU A 258 18.05 -14.42 14.13
N PRO A 259 17.75 -15.45 14.95
CA PRO A 259 16.47 -15.48 15.65
C PRO A 259 16.23 -14.29 16.59
N ASP A 260 17.24 -13.86 17.35
CA ASP A 260 17.12 -12.72 18.28
C ASP A 260 16.99 -11.40 17.51
N ALA A 261 17.73 -11.24 16.41
CA ALA A 261 17.60 -10.08 15.52
C ALA A 261 16.19 -9.97 14.95
N LEU A 262 15.63 -11.08 14.44
CA LEU A 262 14.26 -11.14 13.93
C LEU A 262 13.23 -10.86 15.03
N ALA A 263 13.37 -11.48 16.20
CA ALA A 263 12.47 -11.25 17.34
C ALA A 263 12.48 -9.78 17.78
N THR A 264 13.66 -9.14 17.82
CA THR A 264 13.82 -7.73 18.21
C THR A 264 13.19 -6.81 17.16
N ALA A 265 13.39 -7.08 15.87
CA ALA A 265 12.77 -6.33 14.77
C ALA A 265 11.22 -6.48 14.76
N VAL A 266 10.71 -7.69 15.02
CA VAL A 266 9.27 -7.95 15.21
C VAL A 266 8.71 -7.14 16.39
N GLY A 267 9.40 -7.15 17.51
CA GLY A 267 9.00 -6.36 18.70
C GLY A 267 8.97 -4.87 18.43
N PHE A 268 9.91 -4.37 17.60
CA PHE A 268 9.95 -2.96 17.20
C PHE A 268 8.82 -2.58 16.25
N ALA A 269 8.56 -3.42 15.26
CA ALA A 269 7.43 -3.23 14.34
C ALA A 269 6.08 -3.21 15.10
N ALA A 270 5.88 -4.15 16.02
CA ALA A 270 4.67 -4.21 16.84
C ALA A 270 4.50 -2.97 17.74
N PHE A 271 5.60 -2.46 18.31
CA PHE A 271 5.58 -1.20 19.05
C PHE A 271 5.10 -0.02 18.17
N GLY A 272 5.65 0.11 16.96
CA GLY A 272 5.22 1.17 16.02
C GLY A 272 3.73 1.11 15.69
N VAL A 273 3.18 -0.09 15.57
CA VAL A 273 1.73 -0.31 15.37
C VAL A 273 0.94 0.11 16.61
N ALA A 274 1.37 -0.28 17.81
CA ALA A 274 0.68 0.10 19.05
C ALA A 274 0.64 1.62 19.22
N GLU A 275 1.77 2.31 19.02
CA GLU A 275 1.84 3.78 19.03
C GLU A 275 0.93 4.42 17.98
N ALA A 276 0.76 3.79 16.82
CA ALA A 276 -0.13 4.27 15.80
C ALA A 276 -1.61 4.12 16.19
N VAL A 277 -1.99 3.00 16.79
CA VAL A 277 -3.35 2.76 17.28
C VAL A 277 -3.74 3.76 18.37
N GLU A 278 -2.83 4.09 19.29
CA GLU A 278 -3.06 5.11 20.35
C GLU A 278 -3.26 6.53 19.79
N ARG A 279 -2.79 6.81 18.56
CA ARG A 279 -2.96 8.11 17.90
C ARG A 279 -4.23 8.24 17.07
N CYS A 280 -5.04 7.18 16.99
CA CYS A 280 -6.33 7.22 16.32
C CYS A 280 -7.28 8.21 17.03
N PRO A 281 -8.08 9.00 16.30
CA PRO A 281 -9.01 9.98 16.90
C PRO A 281 -10.02 9.35 17.86
N ILE A 282 -10.41 8.13 17.60
CA ILE A 282 -11.26 7.27 18.45
C ILE A 282 -10.62 5.88 18.40
N ALA A 283 -10.53 5.20 19.54
CA ALA A 283 -10.01 3.84 19.59
C ALA A 283 -10.75 2.93 18.59
N PRO A 284 -10.03 2.24 17.69
CA PRO A 284 -10.68 1.38 16.71
C PRO A 284 -11.33 0.16 17.38
N ALA A 285 -12.51 -0.19 16.94
CA ALA A 285 -13.21 -1.39 17.42
C ALA A 285 -12.51 -2.70 17.00
N ALA A 286 -11.71 -2.64 15.92
CA ALA A 286 -10.86 -3.72 15.46
C ALA A 286 -9.71 -3.16 14.58
N LEU A 287 -8.60 -3.90 14.53
CA LEU A 287 -7.47 -3.69 13.63
C LEU A 287 -7.45 -4.83 12.59
N TYR A 288 -7.65 -4.49 11.33
CA TYR A 288 -7.65 -5.44 10.22
C TYR A 288 -6.30 -5.42 9.49
N LEU A 289 -5.61 -6.57 9.47
CA LEU A 289 -4.30 -6.73 8.86
C LEU A 289 -4.42 -7.05 7.36
N CYS A 290 -3.65 -6.36 6.53
CA CYS A 290 -3.46 -6.65 5.11
C CYS A 290 -1.98 -6.55 4.72
N GLY A 291 -1.67 -6.78 3.46
CA GLY A 291 -0.28 -6.87 2.99
C GLY A 291 0.40 -8.17 3.37
N GLY A 292 1.58 -8.41 2.82
CA GLY A 292 2.31 -9.68 2.97
C GLY A 292 2.68 -10.04 4.42
N GLY A 293 2.87 -9.03 5.29
CA GLY A 293 3.22 -9.24 6.70
C GLY A 293 2.15 -9.92 7.55
N ARG A 294 0.89 -9.94 7.11
CA ARG A 294 -0.18 -10.67 7.79
C ARG A 294 0.05 -12.19 7.81
N HIS A 295 0.94 -12.70 6.95
CA HIS A 295 1.36 -14.11 6.94
C HIS A 295 2.50 -14.41 7.93
N ASN A 296 3.13 -13.39 8.51
CA ASN A 296 4.14 -13.55 9.56
C ASN A 296 3.45 -13.64 10.92
N LEU A 297 3.22 -14.86 11.41
CA LEU A 297 2.48 -15.11 12.65
C LEU A 297 3.18 -14.49 13.86
N ALA A 298 4.52 -14.49 13.91
CA ALA A 298 5.26 -13.86 15.00
C ALA A 298 4.99 -12.34 15.08
N LEU A 299 4.90 -11.67 13.91
CA LEU A 299 4.56 -10.25 13.85
C LEU A 299 3.09 -10.01 14.25
N CYS A 300 2.18 -10.84 13.77
CA CYS A 300 0.76 -10.74 14.14
C CYS A 300 0.53 -10.93 15.63
N ASP A 301 1.15 -11.96 16.24
CA ASP A 301 1.07 -12.23 17.67
C ASP A 301 1.66 -11.09 18.51
N ALA A 302 2.81 -10.55 18.09
CA ALA A 302 3.44 -9.42 18.75
C ALA A 302 2.57 -8.14 18.69
N ILE A 303 1.87 -7.90 17.59
CA ILE A 303 0.89 -6.81 17.46
C ILE A 303 -0.31 -7.07 18.38
N CYS A 304 -0.89 -8.27 18.33
CA CYS A 304 -2.01 -8.65 19.20
C CYS A 304 -1.71 -8.45 20.69
N ALA A 305 -0.47 -8.70 21.11
CA ALA A 305 -0.04 -8.55 22.50
C ALA A 305 0.10 -7.07 22.95
N GLN A 306 0.19 -6.11 22.01
CA GLN A 306 0.46 -4.70 22.31
C GLN A 306 -0.73 -3.76 22.06
N VAL A 307 -1.74 -4.17 21.29
CA VAL A 307 -2.91 -3.33 21.01
C VAL A 307 -4.13 -3.77 21.85
N ALA A 308 -4.96 -2.81 22.23
CA ALA A 308 -6.12 -3.08 23.09
C ALA A 308 -7.35 -3.58 22.32
N CYS A 309 -7.39 -3.44 20.99
CA CYS A 309 -8.51 -3.88 20.16
C CYS A 309 -8.26 -5.27 19.55
N PRO A 310 -9.30 -6.00 19.16
CA PRO A 310 -9.17 -7.23 18.39
C PRO A 310 -8.37 -7.02 17.10
N VAL A 311 -7.42 -7.93 16.81
CA VAL A 311 -6.61 -7.94 15.59
C VAL A 311 -7.04 -9.13 14.74
N GLN A 312 -7.37 -8.89 13.49
CA GLN A 312 -7.87 -9.91 12.56
C GLN A 312 -7.32 -9.66 11.15
N PRO A 313 -7.13 -10.69 10.34
CA PRO A 313 -6.85 -10.48 8.92
C PRO A 313 -8.10 -9.92 8.21
N VAL A 314 -7.91 -9.17 7.13
CA VAL A 314 -9.03 -8.58 6.36
C VAL A 314 -9.96 -9.64 5.78
N GLU A 315 -9.52 -10.87 5.64
CA GLU A 315 -10.32 -12.03 5.24
C GLU A 315 -11.47 -12.31 6.21
N ALA A 316 -11.33 -11.92 7.48
CA ALA A 316 -12.40 -12.07 8.48
C ALA A 316 -13.64 -11.21 8.17
N ILE A 317 -13.50 -10.18 7.36
CA ILE A 317 -14.60 -9.34 6.86
C ILE A 317 -14.88 -9.55 5.37
N GLY A 318 -14.40 -10.66 4.80
CA GLY A 318 -14.69 -11.06 3.42
C GLY A 318 -13.87 -10.40 2.33
N LEU A 319 -12.75 -9.72 2.69
CA LEU A 319 -11.83 -9.10 1.74
C LEU A 319 -10.68 -10.06 1.38
N ASN A 320 -10.02 -9.80 0.26
CA ASN A 320 -8.81 -10.52 -0.16
C ASN A 320 -7.58 -9.64 0.11
N GLY A 321 -6.80 -9.96 1.13
CA GLY A 321 -5.67 -9.16 1.58
C GLY A 321 -4.51 -9.06 0.58
N ASP A 322 -4.39 -10.00 -0.36
CA ASP A 322 -3.36 -9.96 -1.40
C ASP A 322 -3.76 -9.03 -2.55
N MET A 323 -5.07 -8.87 -2.79
CA MET A 323 -5.59 -8.13 -3.94
C MET A 323 -6.06 -6.70 -3.61
N LEU A 324 -6.01 -6.28 -2.33
CA LEU A 324 -6.54 -4.99 -1.90
C LEU A 324 -5.96 -3.80 -2.66
N GLU A 325 -4.67 -3.82 -2.99
CA GLU A 325 -4.05 -2.70 -3.71
C GLU A 325 -4.52 -2.64 -5.16
N ALA A 326 -4.59 -3.78 -5.86
CA ALA A 326 -5.14 -3.82 -7.22
C ALA A 326 -6.63 -3.40 -7.23
N GLN A 327 -7.42 -3.89 -6.29
CA GLN A 327 -8.82 -3.48 -6.10
C GLN A 327 -8.94 -1.98 -5.79
N ALA A 328 -8.01 -1.42 -5.00
CA ALA A 328 -7.98 0.01 -4.71
C ALA A 328 -7.80 0.82 -6.00
N PHE A 329 -6.89 0.43 -6.90
CA PHE A 329 -6.71 1.16 -8.16
C PHE A 329 -7.87 1.00 -9.13
N ALA A 330 -8.62 -0.11 -9.09
CA ALA A 330 -9.90 -0.21 -9.79
C ALA A 330 -10.93 0.79 -9.23
N TYR A 331 -11.10 0.83 -7.91
CA TYR A 331 -12.00 1.77 -7.23
C TYR A 331 -11.64 3.24 -7.49
N LEU A 332 -10.37 3.57 -7.31
CA LEU A 332 -9.85 4.93 -7.54
C LEU A 332 -10.01 5.36 -8.99
N ALA A 333 -9.89 4.43 -9.94
CA ALA A 333 -10.14 4.74 -11.36
C ALA A 333 -11.58 5.20 -11.59
N VAL A 334 -12.57 4.56 -10.96
CA VAL A 334 -13.97 4.99 -11.06
C VAL A 334 -14.18 6.33 -10.35
N ARG A 335 -13.52 6.58 -9.21
CA ARG A 335 -13.56 7.90 -8.55
C ARG A 335 -13.01 9.01 -9.45
N VAL A 336 -11.87 8.77 -10.09
CA VAL A 336 -11.27 9.73 -11.06
C VAL A 336 -12.21 9.96 -12.23
N LEU A 337 -12.79 8.91 -12.81
CA LEU A 337 -13.77 9.02 -13.91
C LEU A 337 -14.97 9.88 -13.52
N ARG A 338 -15.36 9.87 -12.25
CA ARG A 338 -16.47 10.65 -11.68
C ARG A 338 -16.07 12.05 -11.17
N GLY A 339 -14.80 12.41 -11.25
CA GLY A 339 -14.29 13.64 -10.66
C GLY A 339 -14.32 13.65 -9.12
N LEU A 340 -14.49 12.51 -8.49
CA LEU A 340 -14.52 12.36 -7.03
C LEU A 340 -13.09 12.42 -6.45
N PRO A 341 -12.90 12.92 -5.21
CA PRO A 341 -11.60 12.94 -4.58
C PRO A 341 -11.02 11.54 -4.37
N ILE A 342 -9.68 11.40 -4.49
CA ILE A 342 -8.91 10.19 -4.19
C ILE A 342 -7.87 10.40 -3.09
N SER A 343 -7.70 11.64 -2.64
CA SER A 343 -6.85 12.01 -1.51
C SER A 343 -7.41 13.21 -0.76
N ALA A 344 -6.99 13.39 0.48
CA ALA A 344 -7.48 14.43 1.39
C ALA A 344 -6.40 14.83 2.41
N PRO A 345 -6.60 15.93 3.18
CA PRO A 345 -5.63 16.40 4.17
C PRO A 345 -5.20 15.33 5.19
N MET A 346 -6.12 14.48 5.61
CA MET A 346 -5.86 13.45 6.62
C MET A 346 -5.28 12.16 6.06
N THR A 347 -4.99 12.09 4.76
CA THR A 347 -4.33 10.94 4.12
C THR A 347 -2.95 11.31 3.57
N THR A 348 -2.89 12.20 2.59
CA THR A 348 -1.64 12.61 1.93
C THR A 348 -1.09 13.95 2.41
N GLY A 349 -1.82 14.66 3.28
CA GLY A 349 -1.44 16.00 3.73
C GLY A 349 -1.71 17.11 2.70
N VAL A 350 -2.37 16.83 1.59
CA VAL A 350 -2.81 17.84 0.62
C VAL A 350 -3.80 18.81 1.27
N SER A 351 -3.80 20.09 0.85
CA SER A 351 -4.55 21.15 1.54
C SER A 351 -6.08 20.99 1.52
N GLN A 352 -6.60 20.27 0.53
CA GLN A 352 -8.05 20.01 0.35
C GLN A 352 -8.24 18.68 -0.38
N PRO A 353 -9.43 18.05 -0.31
CA PRO A 353 -9.70 16.83 -1.07
C PRO A 353 -9.54 17.08 -2.58
N ILE A 354 -8.83 16.19 -3.27
CA ILE A 354 -8.58 16.34 -4.71
C ILE A 354 -8.88 15.04 -5.47
N SER A 355 -9.45 15.20 -6.67
CA SER A 355 -9.46 14.18 -7.69
C SER A 355 -8.12 14.22 -8.41
N GLY A 356 -7.35 13.13 -8.30
CA GLY A 356 -6.09 12.94 -9.02
C GLY A 356 -6.30 12.24 -10.35
N GLY A 357 -5.22 11.63 -10.84
CA GLY A 357 -5.26 10.77 -12.02
C GLY A 357 -5.42 11.52 -13.34
N ARG A 358 -5.15 10.78 -14.42
CA ARG A 358 -5.40 11.16 -15.82
C ARG A 358 -6.22 10.07 -16.48
N ILE A 359 -7.02 10.43 -17.49
CA ILE A 359 -7.83 9.47 -18.24
C ILE A 359 -7.32 9.46 -19.67
N ALA A 360 -7.04 8.26 -20.20
CA ALA A 360 -6.70 8.03 -21.59
C ALA A 360 -7.79 7.20 -22.27
N GLY A 361 -8.01 7.38 -23.59
CA GLY A 361 -8.96 6.58 -24.38
C GLY A 361 -10.43 6.99 -24.22
N LEU A 362 -10.73 8.16 -23.70
CA LEU A 362 -12.02 8.83 -23.88
C LEU A 362 -11.88 9.78 -25.08
N ASP A 363 -12.57 9.48 -26.15
CA ASP A 363 -12.81 10.47 -27.21
C ASP A 363 -13.82 11.50 -26.65
N PHE A 364 -13.36 12.73 -26.43
CA PHE A 364 -14.21 13.87 -26.09
C PHE A 364 -14.65 14.61 -27.35
#